data_3fdfb1088b26975f07c7507dbdacee8c
#
_entry.id   3fdfb1088b26975f07c7507dbdacee8c
#
_cell.length_a   1.000
_cell.length_b   1.000
_cell.length_c   1.000
_cell.angle_alpha   90.00
_cell.angle_beta   90.00
_cell.angle_gamma   90.00
#
_symmetry.space_group_name_H-M   'P 1'
#
loop_
_entity.id
_entity.type
_entity.pdbx_description
1 polymer ?
#
loop_
_entity_poly.entity_id
_entity_poly.type
_entity_poly.pdbx_seq_one_letter_code
_entity_poly.pdbx_strand_id
1 'polypeptide(L)'
;DKESVYSVEALAKKIRLWQDRGEVVVFTNGCFDILHRGHLTYLKEAATLGDHLVVALNSDSSVRRLKGDSRPINHELDRALLMSSLGFVDGVVLFEEDTPAEVLSQLRPNILVKGGDYNPEDVIGKEFVEEVQILPFQEGYSTTGIIKHIQELVKEGKL
;
A
#
# COMPACT_ATOMS: atom_id res chain seq x y z
N ASP A 1 1.71 10.90 20.25
CA ASP A 1 1.75 10.97 18.78
C ASP A 1 2.51 9.80 18.23
N LYS A 2 1.81 8.97 17.51
CA LYS A 2 2.39 7.81 16.89
C LYS A 2 2.99 8.24 15.54
N GLU A 3 4.31 8.40 15.50
CA GLU A 3 4.97 8.51 14.20
C GLU A 3 4.86 7.18 13.51
N SER A 4 4.05 7.11 12.46
CA SER A 4 3.86 5.90 11.66
C SER A 4 4.34 6.04 10.22
N VAL A 5 4.87 7.21 9.83
CA VAL A 5 5.56 7.40 8.55
C VAL A 5 7.06 7.36 8.82
N TYR A 6 7.75 6.44 8.15
CA TYR A 6 9.15 6.11 8.42
C TYR A 6 10.02 6.28 7.18
N SER A 7 11.32 6.52 7.38
CA SER A 7 12.31 6.20 6.35
C SER A 7 12.43 4.68 6.23
N VAL A 8 12.96 4.20 5.11
CA VAL A 8 13.16 2.76 4.90
C VAL A 8 14.03 2.17 6.02
N GLU A 9 15.12 2.85 6.38
CA GLU A 9 16.05 2.42 7.42
C GLU A 9 15.37 2.33 8.79
N ALA A 10 14.58 3.34 9.15
CA ALA A 10 13.88 3.35 10.43
C ALA A 10 12.81 2.25 10.49
N LEU A 11 12.06 2.05 9.40
CA LEU A 11 11.05 0.99 9.36
C LEU A 11 11.69 -0.39 9.39
N ALA A 12 12.82 -0.58 8.71
CA ALA A 12 13.55 -1.85 8.74
C ALA A 12 13.95 -2.21 10.18
N LYS A 13 14.45 -1.25 10.96
CA LYS A 13 14.78 -1.47 12.36
C LYS A 13 13.55 -1.81 13.19
N LYS A 14 12.45 -1.11 12.97
CA LYS A 14 11.19 -1.37 13.68
C LYS A 14 10.68 -2.78 13.39
N ILE A 15 10.74 -3.20 12.14
CA ILE A 15 10.32 -4.55 11.73
C ILE A 15 11.19 -5.61 12.45
N ARG A 16 12.51 -5.41 12.52
CA ARG A 16 13.40 -6.34 13.23
C ARG A 16 13.03 -6.46 14.71
N LEU A 17 12.71 -5.34 15.37
CA LEU A 17 12.28 -5.36 16.76
C LEU A 17 11.00 -6.17 16.94
N TRP A 18 10.01 -6.01 16.07
CA TRP A 18 8.79 -6.80 16.11
C TRP A 18 9.08 -8.28 15.90
N GLN A 19 9.89 -8.61 14.89
CA GLN A 19 10.24 -10.00 14.57
C GLN A 19 11.05 -10.67 15.68
N ASP A 20 11.91 -9.93 16.35
CA ASP A 20 12.67 -10.43 17.51
C ASP A 20 11.77 -10.80 18.69
N ARG A 21 10.58 -10.22 18.75
CA ARG A 21 9.55 -10.59 19.73
C ARG A 21 8.66 -11.75 19.27
N GLY A 22 8.92 -12.32 18.10
CA GLY A 22 8.09 -13.36 17.52
C GLY A 22 6.83 -12.83 16.83
N GLU A 23 6.75 -11.52 16.59
CA GLU A 23 5.59 -10.91 15.94
C GLU A 23 5.70 -10.99 14.42
N VAL A 24 4.56 -11.20 13.75
CA VAL A 24 4.47 -11.35 12.30
C VAL A 24 4.16 -10.00 11.66
N VAL A 25 5.00 -9.62 10.70
CA VAL A 25 4.86 -8.37 9.95
C VAL A 25 4.31 -8.65 8.56
N VAL A 26 3.20 -8.01 8.23
CA VAL A 26 2.54 -8.07 6.93
C VAL A 26 2.87 -6.82 6.14
N PHE A 27 3.18 -6.98 4.86
CA PHE A 27 3.53 -5.89 3.95
C PHE A 27 2.59 -5.88 2.76
N THR A 28 2.15 -4.70 2.38
CA THR A 28 1.54 -4.47 1.07
C THR A 28 2.04 -3.15 0.50
N ASN A 29 1.85 -2.95 -0.81
CA ASN A 29 2.25 -1.73 -1.49
C ASN A 29 1.20 -1.29 -2.49
N GLY A 30 1.25 -0.02 -2.86
CA GLY A 30 0.36 0.54 -3.86
C GLY A 30 0.42 2.06 -3.90
N CYS A 31 -0.33 2.63 -4.83
CA CYS A 31 -0.43 4.08 -4.96
C CYS A 31 -1.40 4.67 -3.93
N PHE A 32 -2.54 4.02 -3.70
CA PHE A 32 -3.57 4.43 -2.75
C PHE A 32 -3.90 5.93 -2.90
N ASP A 33 -4.20 6.32 -4.14
CA ASP A 33 -4.34 7.73 -4.49
C ASP A 33 -5.54 8.38 -3.83
N ILE A 34 -6.72 7.82 -4.08
CA ILE A 34 -7.96 8.24 -3.40
C ILE A 34 -8.46 7.05 -2.61
N LEU A 35 -8.40 7.14 -1.29
CA LEU A 35 -8.86 6.05 -0.44
C LEU A 35 -10.37 5.86 -0.58
N HIS A 36 -10.78 4.61 -0.71
CA HIS A 36 -12.17 4.22 -0.82
C HIS A 36 -12.42 2.91 -0.05
N ARG A 37 -13.67 2.50 0.01
CA ARG A 37 -14.06 1.30 0.76
C ARG A 37 -13.28 0.05 0.34
N GLY A 38 -13.00 -0.11 -0.94
CA GLY A 38 -12.24 -1.25 -1.44
C GLY A 38 -10.84 -1.33 -0.85
N HIS A 39 -10.15 -0.18 -0.75
CA HIS A 39 -8.85 -0.11 -0.09
C HIS A 39 -8.93 -0.49 1.38
N LEU A 40 -9.90 0.05 2.10
CA LEU A 40 -10.04 -0.21 3.54
C LEU A 40 -10.36 -1.67 3.83
N THR A 41 -11.26 -2.27 3.06
CA THR A 41 -11.61 -3.69 3.20
C THR A 41 -10.38 -4.58 2.96
N TYR A 42 -9.63 -4.30 1.90
CA TYR A 42 -8.40 -5.00 1.56
C TYR A 42 -7.34 -4.87 2.67
N LEU A 43 -7.09 -3.64 3.11
CA LEU A 43 -6.07 -3.37 4.13
C LEU A 43 -6.42 -3.99 5.48
N LYS A 44 -7.70 -3.94 5.88
CA LYS A 44 -8.15 -4.57 7.13
C LYS A 44 -7.97 -6.08 7.08
N GLU A 45 -8.29 -6.70 5.95
CA GLU A 45 -8.09 -8.14 5.77
C GLU A 45 -6.60 -8.49 5.82
N ALA A 46 -5.75 -7.72 5.15
CA ALA A 46 -4.30 -7.90 5.21
C ALA A 46 -3.80 -7.81 6.65
N ALA A 47 -4.29 -6.85 7.43
CA ALA A 47 -3.88 -6.66 8.82
C ALA A 47 -4.20 -7.88 9.70
N THR A 48 -5.23 -8.65 9.37
CA THR A 48 -5.60 -9.85 10.14
C THR A 48 -4.62 -11.02 9.97
N LEU A 49 -3.73 -10.94 8.97
CA LEU A 49 -2.80 -12.03 8.67
C LEU A 49 -1.56 -12.04 9.57
N GLY A 50 -1.35 -10.99 10.35
CA GLY A 50 -0.21 -10.90 11.25
C GLY A 50 -0.46 -9.90 12.38
N ASP A 51 0.60 -9.54 13.06
CA ASP A 51 0.55 -8.65 14.23
C ASP A 51 0.70 -7.18 13.83
N HIS A 52 1.41 -6.90 12.75
CA HIS A 52 1.66 -5.55 12.27
C HIS A 52 1.47 -5.47 10.77
N LEU A 53 0.84 -4.39 10.30
CA LEU A 53 0.71 -4.09 8.87
C LEU A 53 1.55 -2.87 8.53
N VAL A 54 2.45 -3.04 7.55
CA VAL A 54 3.21 -1.93 6.96
C VAL A 54 2.81 -1.75 5.50
N VAL A 55 2.71 -0.50 5.08
CA VAL A 55 2.28 -0.14 3.72
C VAL A 55 3.36 0.71 3.06
N ALA A 56 3.82 0.28 1.89
CA ALA A 56 4.73 1.07 1.06
C ALA A 56 3.94 1.77 -0.04
N LEU A 57 4.10 3.09 -0.11
CA LEU A 57 3.41 3.93 -1.08
C LEU A 57 4.35 4.34 -2.20
N ASN A 58 3.89 4.21 -3.44
CA ASN A 58 4.60 4.78 -4.58
C ASN A 58 4.69 6.30 -4.42
N SER A 59 5.89 6.86 -4.61
CA SER A 59 6.09 8.31 -4.64
C SER A 59 5.30 8.95 -5.77
N ASP A 60 5.17 10.27 -5.76
CA ASP A 60 4.49 10.99 -6.85
C ASP A 60 5.13 10.71 -8.20
N SER A 61 6.47 10.71 -8.26
CA SER A 61 7.19 10.43 -9.51
C SER A 61 6.95 9.00 -9.99
N SER A 62 6.92 8.03 -9.08
CA SER A 62 6.62 6.64 -9.41
C SER A 62 5.19 6.49 -9.93
N VAL A 63 4.22 7.13 -9.29
CA VAL A 63 2.83 7.10 -9.75
C VAL A 63 2.69 7.69 -11.16
N ARG A 64 3.35 8.81 -11.43
CA ARG A 64 3.33 9.44 -12.77
C ARG A 64 3.87 8.49 -13.84
N ARG A 65 4.97 7.80 -13.57
CA ARG A 65 5.53 6.83 -14.52
C ARG A 65 4.59 5.66 -14.78
N LEU A 66 3.88 5.20 -13.75
CA LEU A 66 3.00 4.03 -13.86
C LEU A 66 1.62 4.36 -14.41
N LYS A 67 1.08 5.53 -14.09
CA LYS A 67 -0.33 5.87 -14.36
C LYS A 67 -0.55 7.07 -15.26
N GLY A 68 0.51 7.82 -15.59
CA GLY A 68 0.45 9.02 -16.44
C GLY A 68 0.46 10.31 -15.65
N ASP A 69 0.60 11.42 -16.38
CA ASP A 69 0.86 12.75 -15.81
C ASP A 69 -0.29 13.32 -14.97
N SER A 70 -1.51 12.83 -15.14
CA SER A 70 -2.66 13.28 -14.35
C SER A 70 -2.72 12.66 -12.95
N ARG A 71 -1.84 11.73 -12.65
CA ARG A 71 -1.78 11.03 -11.36
C ARG A 71 -0.44 11.29 -10.67
N PRO A 72 -0.36 11.31 -9.33
CA PRO A 72 -1.49 11.13 -8.41
C PRO A 72 -2.38 12.38 -8.30
N ILE A 73 -3.59 12.20 -7.84
CA ILE A 73 -4.48 13.30 -7.46
C ILE A 73 -4.01 13.88 -6.12
N ASN A 74 -3.70 13.01 -5.17
CA ASN A 74 -3.18 13.40 -3.85
C ASN A 74 -1.66 13.23 -3.82
N HIS A 75 -0.96 14.24 -3.27
CA HIS A 75 0.49 14.20 -3.11
C HIS A 75 0.92 13.11 -2.13
N GLU A 76 2.14 12.63 -2.29
CA GLU A 76 2.69 11.53 -1.51
C GLU A 76 2.63 11.76 0.00
N LEU A 77 2.88 12.98 0.48
CA LEU A 77 2.82 13.28 1.92
C LEU A 77 1.38 13.24 2.44
N ASP A 78 0.41 13.68 1.65
CA ASP A 78 -1.01 13.59 2.01
C ASP A 78 -1.46 12.13 2.01
N ARG A 79 -1.05 11.35 1.03
CA ARG A 79 -1.36 9.92 0.97
C ARG A 79 -0.75 9.17 2.15
N ALA A 80 0.48 9.51 2.51
CA ALA A 80 1.15 8.91 3.67
C ALA A 80 0.44 9.26 4.97
N LEU A 81 0.02 10.51 5.13
CA LEU A 81 -0.71 10.94 6.33
C LEU A 81 -2.04 10.20 6.47
N LEU A 82 -2.82 10.13 5.38
CA LEU A 82 -4.09 9.40 5.38
C LEU A 82 -3.88 7.94 5.75
N MET A 83 -2.91 7.28 5.12
CA MET A 83 -2.63 5.87 5.37
C MET A 83 -2.18 5.63 6.80
N SER A 84 -1.27 6.45 7.31
CA SER A 84 -0.75 6.30 8.68
C SER A 84 -1.78 6.59 9.76
N SER A 85 -2.87 7.27 9.41
CA SER A 85 -3.97 7.59 10.33
C SER A 85 -4.95 6.45 10.51
N LEU A 86 -4.88 5.41 9.68
CA LEU A 86 -5.72 4.24 9.82
C LEU A 86 -5.25 3.40 11.01
N GLY A 87 -6.19 3.04 11.90
CA GLY A 87 -5.86 2.40 13.16
C GLY A 87 -5.18 1.03 13.03
N PHE A 88 -5.38 0.35 11.92
CA PHE A 88 -4.80 -0.97 11.66
C PHE A 88 -3.49 -0.91 10.85
N VAL A 89 -2.97 0.28 10.55
CA VAL A 89 -1.69 0.46 9.86
C VAL A 89 -0.64 0.87 10.89
N ASP A 90 0.43 0.09 10.98
CA ASP A 90 1.50 0.28 11.97
C ASP A 90 2.70 1.04 11.42
N GLY A 91 2.89 1.03 10.11
CA GLY A 91 3.98 1.76 9.48
C GLY A 91 3.73 2.05 8.03
N VAL A 92 4.21 3.22 7.58
CA VAL A 92 4.12 3.67 6.19
C VAL A 92 5.49 4.11 5.73
N VAL A 93 5.85 3.75 4.50
CA VAL A 93 7.10 4.15 3.86
C VAL A 93 6.82 4.55 2.42
N LEU A 94 7.59 5.48 1.89
CA LEU A 94 7.52 5.87 0.47
C LEU A 94 8.65 5.17 -0.30
N PHE A 95 8.39 4.81 -1.55
CA PHE A 95 9.42 4.28 -2.43
C PHE A 95 9.26 4.88 -3.85
N GLU A 96 10.38 5.11 -4.53
CA GLU A 96 10.41 5.79 -5.83
C GLU A 96 10.52 4.83 -7.02
N GLU A 97 10.96 3.61 -6.79
CA GLU A 97 11.17 2.61 -7.83
C GLU A 97 9.83 2.17 -8.44
N ASP A 98 9.88 1.59 -9.63
CA ASP A 98 8.67 1.12 -10.31
C ASP A 98 8.07 -0.11 -9.65
N THR A 99 8.88 -0.90 -8.95
CA THR A 99 8.45 -2.10 -8.23
C THR A 99 8.87 -2.03 -6.76
N PRO A 100 8.22 -2.80 -5.87
CA PRO A 100 8.59 -2.82 -4.46
C PRO A 100 9.80 -3.70 -4.13
N ALA A 101 10.51 -4.25 -5.12
CA ALA A 101 11.60 -5.20 -4.89
C ALA A 101 12.69 -4.63 -3.99
N GLU A 102 13.13 -3.38 -4.25
CA GLU A 102 14.19 -2.75 -3.47
C GLU A 102 13.77 -2.52 -2.02
N VAL A 103 12.60 -1.95 -1.79
CA VAL A 103 12.11 -1.72 -0.42
C VAL A 103 11.89 -3.04 0.31
N LEU A 104 11.37 -4.06 -0.36
CA LEU A 104 11.19 -5.40 0.22
C LEU A 104 12.53 -6.04 0.61
N SER A 105 13.57 -5.86 -0.21
CA SER A 105 14.91 -6.40 0.09
C SER A 105 15.47 -5.82 1.39
N GLN A 106 15.11 -4.60 1.73
CA GLN A 106 15.55 -3.91 2.94
C GLN A 106 14.66 -4.21 4.15
N LEU A 107 13.35 -4.26 3.95
CA LEU A 107 12.39 -4.47 5.04
C LEU A 107 12.25 -5.93 5.47
N ARG A 108 12.26 -6.85 4.54
CA ARG A 108 12.13 -8.30 4.76
C ARG A 108 11.00 -8.66 5.73
N PRO A 109 9.77 -8.28 5.40
CA PRO A 109 8.60 -8.65 6.20
C PRO A 109 8.35 -10.15 6.13
N ASN A 110 7.48 -10.67 7.00
CA ASN A 110 7.13 -12.09 6.99
C ASN A 110 6.20 -12.44 5.83
N ILE A 111 5.17 -11.61 5.61
CA ILE A 111 4.12 -11.87 4.63
C ILE A 111 4.00 -10.70 3.67
N LEU A 112 4.03 -11.01 2.37
CA LEU A 112 3.75 -10.05 1.30
C LEU A 112 2.32 -10.29 0.81
N VAL A 113 1.47 -9.27 0.90
CA VAL A 113 0.10 -9.33 0.42
C VAL A 113 -0.02 -8.56 -0.89
N LYS A 114 -0.59 -9.20 -1.90
CA LYS A 114 -0.89 -8.61 -3.20
C LYS A 114 -2.39 -8.68 -3.44
N GLY A 115 -2.96 -7.57 -3.90
CA GLY A 115 -4.37 -7.53 -4.26
C GLY A 115 -4.58 -7.87 -5.73
N GLY A 116 -5.65 -8.59 -6.03
CA GLY A 116 -6.03 -8.90 -7.39
C GLY A 116 -5.94 -10.37 -7.75
N ASP A 117 -5.84 -10.64 -9.05
CA ASP A 117 -5.80 -11.99 -9.60
C ASP A 117 -4.37 -12.29 -10.05
N TYR A 118 -3.53 -12.76 -9.12
CA TYR A 118 -2.13 -13.09 -9.36
C TYR A 118 -1.82 -14.51 -8.93
N ASN A 119 -0.88 -15.13 -9.62
CA ASN A 119 -0.24 -16.34 -9.15
C ASN A 119 0.86 -15.93 -8.14
N PRO A 120 0.88 -16.48 -6.91
CA PRO A 120 1.93 -16.17 -5.93
C PRO A 120 3.35 -16.33 -6.46
N GLU A 121 3.57 -17.27 -7.37
CA GLU A 121 4.88 -17.53 -8.00
C GLU A 121 5.38 -16.34 -8.84
N ASP A 122 4.46 -15.52 -9.35
CA ASP A 122 4.78 -14.39 -10.24
C ASP A 122 4.86 -13.05 -9.50
N VAL A 123 4.67 -13.03 -8.19
CA VAL A 123 4.69 -11.79 -7.41
C VAL A 123 6.12 -11.29 -7.23
N ILE A 124 6.36 -10.03 -7.63
CA ILE A 124 7.67 -9.39 -7.50
C ILE A 124 7.98 -9.19 -6.01
N GLY A 125 9.16 -9.64 -5.59
CA GLY A 125 9.62 -9.50 -4.20
C GLY A 125 9.39 -10.74 -3.35
N LYS A 126 8.80 -11.80 -3.90
CA LYS A 126 8.53 -13.05 -3.18
C LYS A 126 9.78 -13.66 -2.52
N GLU A 127 10.94 -13.46 -3.12
CA GLU A 127 12.22 -13.98 -2.62
C GLU A 127 12.65 -13.34 -1.29
N PHE A 128 12.05 -12.20 -0.93
CA PHE A 128 12.42 -11.46 0.29
C PHE A 128 11.49 -11.74 1.48
N VAL A 129 10.48 -12.59 1.30
CA VAL A 129 9.47 -12.88 2.31
C VAL A 129 9.31 -14.39 2.51
N GLU A 130 8.72 -14.78 3.64
CA GLU A 130 8.44 -16.19 3.93
C GLU A 130 7.19 -16.69 3.20
N GLU A 131 6.20 -15.80 3.01
CA GLU A 131 4.89 -16.16 2.48
C GLU A 131 4.32 -15.05 1.62
N VAL A 132 3.64 -15.42 0.54
CA VAL A 132 2.87 -14.51 -0.31
C VAL A 132 1.39 -14.88 -0.21
N GLN A 133 0.55 -13.89 0.08
CA GLN A 133 -0.91 -14.04 0.12
C GLN A 133 -1.54 -13.16 -0.95
N ILE A 134 -2.46 -13.74 -1.73
CA ILE A 134 -3.23 -13.01 -2.73
C ILE A 134 -4.63 -12.78 -2.15
N LEU A 135 -5.04 -11.51 -2.07
CA LEU A 135 -6.38 -11.15 -1.63
C LEU A 135 -7.16 -10.59 -2.82
N PRO A 136 -8.43 -10.97 -2.99
CA PRO A 136 -9.24 -10.45 -4.08
C PRO A 136 -9.58 -8.97 -3.84
N PHE A 137 -9.73 -8.21 -4.94
CA PHE A 137 -10.27 -6.86 -4.87
C PHE A 137 -11.78 -6.91 -4.67
N GLN A 138 -12.30 -5.95 -3.91
CA GLN A 138 -13.73 -5.76 -3.78
C GLN A 138 -14.26 -5.09 -5.07
N GLU A 139 -15.19 -5.74 -5.76
CA GLU A 139 -15.79 -5.23 -6.98
C GLU A 139 -16.55 -3.93 -6.73
N GLY A 140 -16.59 -3.07 -7.75
CA GLY A 140 -17.35 -1.81 -7.70
C GLY A 140 -16.61 -0.64 -7.06
N TYR A 141 -15.37 -0.84 -6.59
CA TYR A 141 -14.58 0.22 -5.96
C TYR A 141 -13.23 0.37 -6.64
N SER A 142 -12.94 1.58 -7.13
CA SER A 142 -11.63 1.93 -7.69
C SER A 142 -11.45 3.44 -7.72
N THR A 143 -10.21 3.90 -7.64
CA THR A 143 -9.88 5.31 -7.82
C THR A 143 -10.30 5.80 -9.21
N THR A 144 -10.05 5.00 -10.24
CA THR A 144 -10.48 5.30 -11.61
C THR A 144 -11.99 5.46 -11.71
N GLY A 145 -12.76 4.58 -11.05
CA GLY A 145 -14.22 4.66 -11.01
C GLY A 145 -14.73 5.93 -10.36
N ILE A 146 -14.09 6.36 -9.26
CA ILE A 146 -14.42 7.63 -8.59
C ILE A 146 -14.19 8.81 -9.53
N ILE A 147 -13.04 8.85 -10.20
CA ILE A 147 -12.70 9.93 -11.13
C ILE A 147 -13.70 9.97 -12.28
N LYS A 148 -14.03 8.82 -12.87
CA LYS A 148 -15.02 8.73 -13.95
C LYS A 148 -16.39 9.24 -13.51
N HIS A 149 -16.81 8.87 -12.31
CA HIS A 149 -18.09 9.33 -11.78
C HIS A 149 -18.12 10.86 -11.63
N ILE A 150 -17.05 11.46 -11.12
CA ILE A 150 -16.93 12.91 -11.02
C ILE A 150 -17.01 13.55 -12.40
N GLN A 151 -16.29 13.00 -13.39
CA GLN A 151 -16.32 13.51 -14.77
C GLN A 151 -17.72 13.46 -15.37
N GLU A 152 -18.46 12.38 -15.14
CA GLU A 152 -19.85 12.24 -15.59
C GLU A 152 -20.76 13.29 -14.97
N LEU A 153 -20.61 13.51 -13.66
CA LEU A 153 -21.40 14.52 -12.95
C LEU A 153 -21.12 15.93 -13.48
N VAL A 154 -19.86 16.24 -13.77
CA VAL A 154 -19.49 17.54 -14.38
C VAL A 154 -20.12 17.67 -15.77
N LYS A 155 -20.05 16.64 -16.61
CA LYS A 155 -20.66 16.60 -17.94
C LYS A 155 -22.17 16.83 -17.90
N GLU A 156 -22.83 16.29 -16.88
CA GLU A 156 -24.29 16.42 -16.70
C GLU A 156 -24.70 17.75 -16.04
N GLY A 157 -23.74 18.60 -15.70
CA GLY A 157 -24.00 19.87 -15.04
C GLY A 157 -24.43 19.73 -13.57
N LYS A 158 -24.15 18.58 -12.95
CA LYS A 158 -24.49 18.30 -11.54
C LYS A 158 -23.37 18.67 -10.57
N LEU A 159 -22.19 18.93 -11.10
CA LEU A 159 -21.00 19.30 -10.34
C LEU A 159 -20.25 20.42 -11.02
#